data_117e6f39f3e2f65e05ac14abd37afdbe
#
_entry.id   117e6f39f3e2f65e05ac14abd37afdbe
#
_cell.length_a   1.000
_cell.length_b   1.000
_cell.length_c   1.000
_cell.angle_alpha   90.00
_cell.angle_beta   90.00
_cell.angle_gamma   90.00
#
_symmetry.space_group_name_H-M   'P 1'
#
loop_
_entity.id
_entity.type
_entity.pdbx_description
1 polymer ?
#
loop_
_entity_poly.entity_id
_entity_poly.type
_entity_poly.pdbx_seq_one_letter_code
_entity_poly.pdbx_strand_id
1 'polypeptide(L)'
;MAQEVTDSTEITTPAKIPFWHDPTKRAIIYQVVVLSLVGLLGYYLFTNTQANLERQAIATGFGFFAKEASFEIGESPIPYSAADTYARALLVGVLNTLKVAFIGIILTVILGTILGIARLSTNWLVAKLAGIYIEVMQDIPVLLQLFFWYAISYEILPSPRQALNPFTGVFLTNRGLIFAV
;
A
#
# COMPACT_ATOMS: atom_id res chain seq x y z
N MET A 1 58.14 -17.79 70.18
CA MET A 1 58.55 -17.89 68.76
C MET A 1 57.29 -17.74 67.92
N ALA A 2 57.02 -16.55 67.47
CA ALA A 2 55.90 -16.27 66.58
C ALA A 2 56.48 -16.17 65.20
N GLN A 3 56.02 -17.04 64.28
CA GLN A 3 56.33 -16.96 62.83
C GLN A 3 55.32 -16.01 62.16
N GLU A 4 55.89 -14.95 61.73
CA GLU A 4 55.21 -13.92 60.92
C GLU A 4 55.05 -14.45 59.47
N VAL A 5 53.79 -14.78 59.07
CA VAL A 5 53.46 -15.19 57.70
C VAL A 5 53.25 -13.91 56.94
N THR A 6 54.24 -13.49 56.20
CA THR A 6 54.12 -12.40 55.20
C THR A 6 53.37 -12.93 53.98
N ASP A 7 52.10 -12.65 53.92
CA ASP A 7 51.26 -12.88 52.73
C ASP A 7 51.56 -11.77 51.70
N SER A 8 52.43 -12.06 50.76
CA SER A 8 52.74 -11.21 49.63
C SER A 8 51.64 -11.44 48.52
N THR A 9 50.57 -10.71 48.59
CA THR A 9 49.57 -10.59 47.48
C THR A 9 50.30 -9.96 46.29
N GLU A 10 50.81 -10.77 45.38
CA GLU A 10 51.24 -10.33 44.07
C GLU A 10 50.00 -9.80 43.29
N ILE A 11 49.92 -8.49 43.16
CA ILE A 11 48.98 -7.84 42.28
C ILE A 11 49.38 -8.16 40.84
N THR A 12 48.89 -9.26 40.28
CA THR A 12 49.05 -9.57 38.86
C THR A 12 48.31 -8.55 38.07
N THR A 13 49.03 -7.61 37.44
CA THR A 13 48.46 -6.70 36.45
C THR A 13 47.82 -7.50 35.32
N PRO A 14 46.53 -7.27 34.98
CA PRO A 14 45.87 -8.02 33.93
C PRO A 14 46.64 -7.88 32.62
N ALA A 15 47.05 -9.02 32.05
CA ALA A 15 47.74 -9.07 30.77
C ALA A 15 46.90 -8.34 29.68
N LYS A 16 47.50 -7.36 29.00
CA LYS A 16 46.84 -6.66 27.90
C LYS A 16 46.47 -7.68 26.82
N ILE A 17 45.16 -7.94 26.69
CA ILE A 17 44.64 -8.82 25.64
C ILE A 17 45.04 -8.24 24.27
N PRO A 18 45.73 -9.01 23.41
CA PRO A 18 46.07 -8.54 22.06
C PRO A 18 44.85 -8.04 21.33
N PHE A 19 44.98 -6.95 20.58
CA PHE A 19 43.88 -6.24 19.85
C PHE A 19 42.96 -7.20 19.09
N TRP A 20 43.51 -8.27 18.50
CA TRP A 20 42.77 -9.26 17.72
C TRP A 20 41.97 -10.29 18.55
N HIS A 21 42.20 -10.37 19.84
CA HIS A 21 41.52 -11.31 20.75
C HIS A 21 40.46 -10.61 21.59
N ASP A 22 40.36 -9.29 21.51
CA ASP A 22 39.33 -8.52 22.20
C ASP A 22 37.98 -8.67 21.46
N PRO A 23 36.95 -9.34 22.03
CA PRO A 23 35.67 -9.61 21.40
C PRO A 23 34.94 -8.32 21.02
N THR A 24 35.08 -7.27 21.83
CA THR A 24 34.42 -5.98 21.59
C THR A 24 34.98 -5.27 20.36
N LYS A 25 36.29 -5.25 20.19
CA LYS A 25 36.96 -4.63 19.04
C LYS A 25 36.66 -5.39 17.74
N ARG A 26 36.66 -6.72 17.81
CA ARG A 26 36.26 -7.57 16.67
C ARG A 26 34.83 -7.32 16.25
N ALA A 27 33.91 -7.21 17.20
CA ALA A 27 32.50 -6.90 16.90
C ALA A 27 32.36 -5.56 16.19
N ILE A 28 33.06 -4.52 16.65
CA ILE A 28 33.07 -3.20 16.00
C ILE A 28 33.63 -3.29 14.58
N ILE A 29 34.76 -4.00 14.40
CA ILE A 29 35.36 -4.16 13.07
C ILE A 29 34.37 -4.85 12.12
N TYR A 30 33.74 -5.93 12.53
CA TYR A 30 32.76 -6.62 11.69
C TYR A 30 31.56 -5.73 11.37
N GLN A 31 31.05 -4.96 12.33
CA GLN A 31 29.97 -4.01 12.10
C GLN A 31 30.35 -2.94 11.08
N VAL A 32 31.55 -2.35 11.21
CA VAL A 32 32.04 -1.33 10.27
C VAL A 32 32.21 -1.93 8.87
N VAL A 33 32.79 -3.13 8.77
CA VAL A 33 32.97 -3.81 7.48
C VAL A 33 31.63 -4.10 6.82
N VAL A 34 30.68 -4.67 7.57
CA VAL A 34 29.35 -4.97 7.02
C VAL A 34 28.61 -3.70 6.61
N LEU A 35 28.61 -2.66 7.44
CA LEU A 35 27.98 -1.38 7.12
C LEU A 35 28.64 -0.73 5.88
N SER A 36 29.96 -0.81 5.77
CA SER A 36 30.68 -0.29 4.62
C SER A 36 30.33 -1.04 3.35
N LEU A 37 30.25 -2.38 3.39
CA LEU A 37 29.85 -3.19 2.25
C LEU A 37 28.41 -2.89 1.81
N VAL A 38 27.48 -2.78 2.77
CA VAL A 38 26.09 -2.40 2.49
C VAL A 38 26.01 -1.00 1.90
N GLY A 39 26.76 -0.05 2.46
CA GLY A 39 26.83 1.32 1.95
C GLY A 39 27.40 1.40 0.52
N LEU A 40 28.48 0.66 0.23
CA LEU A 40 29.06 0.58 -1.10
C LEU A 40 28.11 -0.08 -2.11
N LEU A 41 27.46 -1.15 -1.71
CA LEU A 41 26.44 -1.81 -2.55
C LEU A 41 25.29 -0.85 -2.85
N GLY A 42 24.76 -0.18 -1.82
CA GLY A 42 23.70 0.82 -1.99
C GLY A 42 24.13 1.95 -2.93
N TYR A 43 25.34 2.49 -2.75
CA TYR A 43 25.90 3.51 -3.63
C TYR A 43 26.06 3.02 -5.08
N TYR A 44 26.58 1.82 -5.26
CA TYR A 44 26.72 1.20 -6.59
C TYR A 44 25.38 1.01 -7.28
N LEU A 45 24.38 0.46 -6.57
CA LEU A 45 23.03 0.27 -7.10
C LEU A 45 22.39 1.61 -7.48
N PHE A 46 22.54 2.61 -6.63
CA PHE A 46 21.98 3.95 -6.88
C PHE A 46 22.60 4.59 -8.12
N THR A 47 23.93 4.63 -8.20
CA THR A 47 24.63 5.24 -9.33
C THR A 47 24.38 4.48 -10.65
N ASN A 48 24.37 3.14 -10.58
CA ASN A 48 24.08 2.32 -11.76
C ASN A 48 22.62 2.49 -12.23
N THR A 49 21.67 2.60 -11.30
CA THR A 49 20.26 2.89 -11.61
C THR A 49 20.13 4.26 -12.29
N GLN A 50 20.75 5.30 -11.75
CA GLN A 50 20.73 6.64 -12.36
C GLN A 50 21.30 6.62 -13.78
N ALA A 51 22.46 6.02 -13.97
CA ALA A 51 23.08 5.90 -15.28
C ALA A 51 22.21 5.14 -16.30
N ASN A 52 21.51 4.08 -15.86
CA ASN A 52 20.60 3.33 -16.73
C ASN A 52 19.33 4.12 -17.07
N LEU A 53 18.77 4.87 -16.12
CA LEU A 53 17.61 5.74 -16.36
C LEU A 53 17.94 6.85 -17.36
N GLU A 54 19.11 7.47 -17.23
CA GLU A 54 19.60 8.46 -18.19
C GLU A 54 19.79 7.87 -19.60
N ARG A 55 20.39 6.68 -19.71
CA ARG A 55 20.58 5.99 -21.00
C ARG A 55 19.26 5.62 -21.68
N GLN A 56 18.24 5.31 -20.91
CA GLN A 56 16.91 4.99 -21.41
C GLN A 56 16.02 6.23 -21.62
N ALA A 57 16.57 7.43 -21.41
CA ALA A 57 15.83 8.70 -21.44
C ALA A 57 14.61 8.74 -20.52
N ILE A 58 14.64 7.96 -19.42
CA ILE A 58 13.60 7.96 -18.39
C ILE A 58 13.86 9.15 -17.47
N ALA A 59 12.91 10.08 -17.42
CA ALA A 59 12.99 11.24 -16.55
C ALA A 59 13.02 10.84 -15.08
N THR A 60 14.09 11.23 -14.38
CA THR A 60 14.23 11.02 -12.93
C THR A 60 13.74 12.24 -12.16
N GLY A 61 13.16 12.00 -10.97
CA GLY A 61 12.69 13.05 -10.09
C GLY A 61 11.26 13.51 -10.39
N PHE A 62 10.86 14.61 -9.76
CA PHE A 62 9.48 15.12 -9.78
C PHE A 62 9.18 16.12 -10.92
N GLY A 63 10.13 16.35 -11.81
CA GLY A 63 9.97 17.29 -12.94
C GLY A 63 8.83 16.94 -13.90
N PHE A 64 8.39 15.69 -13.92
CA PHE A 64 7.26 15.26 -14.74
C PHE A 64 5.94 15.87 -14.29
N PHE A 65 5.77 16.25 -13.04
CA PHE A 65 4.53 16.84 -12.53
C PHE A 65 4.11 18.10 -13.29
N ALA A 66 5.06 18.86 -13.80
CA ALA A 66 4.80 20.07 -14.57
C ALA A 66 4.59 19.81 -16.07
N LYS A 67 4.81 18.57 -16.54
CA LYS A 67 4.61 18.21 -17.93
C LYS A 67 3.12 17.95 -18.20
N GLU A 68 2.72 18.14 -19.45
CA GLU A 68 1.38 17.80 -19.95
C GLU A 68 1.12 16.30 -19.83
N ALA A 69 -0.06 15.93 -19.32
CA ALA A 69 -0.44 14.55 -19.08
C ALA A 69 -0.72 13.78 -20.37
N SER A 70 -1.29 14.45 -21.38
CA SER A 70 -1.59 13.92 -22.73
C SER A 70 -2.53 12.71 -22.73
N PHE A 71 -3.36 12.52 -21.70
CA PHE A 71 -4.41 11.50 -21.64
C PHE A 71 -5.68 12.04 -20.99
N GLU A 72 -6.82 11.48 -21.37
CA GLU A 72 -8.12 11.83 -20.80
C GLU A 72 -8.45 10.95 -19.59
N ILE A 73 -9.17 11.52 -18.61
CA ILE A 73 -9.74 10.80 -17.46
C ILE A 73 -11.25 10.84 -17.62
N GLY A 74 -11.88 9.66 -17.74
CA GLY A 74 -13.30 9.53 -18.04
C GLY A 74 -14.25 10.15 -17.01
N GLU A 75 -13.85 10.16 -15.73
CA GLU A 75 -14.57 10.85 -14.65
C GLU A 75 -13.64 11.79 -13.90
N SER A 76 -14.01 13.06 -13.84
CA SER A 76 -13.24 14.08 -13.14
C SER A 76 -14.15 14.96 -12.28
N PRO A 77 -13.95 14.99 -10.95
CA PRO A 77 -14.72 15.87 -10.06
C PRO A 77 -14.33 17.35 -10.16
N ILE A 78 -13.23 17.64 -10.86
CA ILE A 78 -12.75 18.99 -11.18
C ILE A 78 -12.50 19.10 -12.68
N PRO A 79 -12.55 20.30 -13.28
CA PRO A 79 -12.22 20.47 -14.71
C PRO A 79 -10.83 19.92 -15.02
N TYR A 80 -10.75 19.00 -15.98
CA TYR A 80 -9.53 18.34 -16.42
C TYR A 80 -9.58 18.08 -17.91
N SER A 81 -8.44 18.24 -18.57
CA SER A 81 -8.24 17.93 -19.99
C SER A 81 -6.88 17.28 -20.22
N ALA A 82 -6.67 16.66 -21.36
CA ALA A 82 -5.39 16.05 -21.72
C ALA A 82 -4.21 17.04 -21.79
N ALA A 83 -4.49 18.34 -21.96
CA ALA A 83 -3.51 19.42 -21.95
C ALA A 83 -3.08 19.85 -20.54
N ASP A 84 -3.77 19.37 -19.49
CA ASP A 84 -3.39 19.66 -18.11
C ASP A 84 -2.15 18.88 -17.68
N THR A 85 -1.56 19.29 -16.59
CA THR A 85 -0.34 18.68 -16.07
C THR A 85 -0.57 17.33 -15.37
N TYR A 86 0.48 16.51 -15.30
CA TYR A 86 0.44 15.28 -14.49
C TYR A 86 0.05 15.53 -13.03
N ALA A 87 0.48 16.65 -12.45
CA ALA A 87 0.09 17.01 -11.08
C ALA A 87 -1.44 17.14 -10.97
N ARG A 88 -2.10 17.76 -11.98
CA ARG A 88 -3.56 17.89 -12.00
C ARG A 88 -4.24 16.53 -12.24
N ALA A 89 -3.69 15.70 -13.12
CA ALA A 89 -4.17 14.34 -13.34
C ALA A 89 -4.13 13.50 -12.05
N LEU A 90 -3.03 13.58 -11.30
CA LEU A 90 -2.89 12.91 -10.00
C LEU A 90 -3.88 13.44 -8.96
N LEU A 91 -4.10 14.77 -8.93
CA LEU A 91 -5.11 15.35 -8.06
C LEU A 91 -6.50 14.80 -8.37
N VAL A 92 -6.88 14.70 -9.65
CA VAL A 92 -8.14 14.05 -10.08
C VAL A 92 -8.20 12.61 -9.57
N GLY A 93 -7.12 11.85 -9.71
CA GLY A 93 -7.03 10.47 -9.20
C GLY A 93 -7.23 10.37 -7.69
N VAL A 94 -6.61 11.26 -6.92
CA VAL A 94 -6.79 11.33 -5.46
C VAL A 94 -8.24 11.67 -5.10
N LEU A 95 -8.84 12.67 -5.76
CA LEU A 95 -10.22 13.05 -5.51
C LEU A 95 -11.21 11.93 -5.86
N ASN A 96 -11.00 11.22 -6.97
CA ASN A 96 -11.79 10.05 -7.33
C ASN A 96 -11.66 8.94 -6.30
N THR A 97 -10.44 8.68 -5.82
CA THR A 97 -10.19 7.69 -4.76
C THR A 97 -10.92 8.07 -3.47
N LEU A 98 -10.86 9.34 -3.05
CA LEU A 98 -11.56 9.83 -1.87
C LEU A 98 -13.09 9.74 -2.02
N LYS A 99 -13.62 10.10 -3.21
CA LYS A 99 -15.06 9.98 -3.52
C LYS A 99 -15.53 8.52 -3.36
N VAL A 100 -14.83 7.58 -3.99
CA VAL A 100 -15.18 6.15 -3.92
C VAL A 100 -15.00 5.61 -2.49
N ALA A 101 -13.91 5.97 -1.81
CA ALA A 101 -13.65 5.55 -0.44
C ALA A 101 -14.74 6.04 0.52
N PHE A 102 -15.14 7.31 0.43
CA PHE A 102 -16.18 7.89 1.28
C PHE A 102 -17.52 7.15 1.12
N ILE A 103 -17.97 6.97 -0.12
CA ILE A 103 -19.21 6.24 -0.42
C ILE A 103 -19.09 4.78 0.04
N GLY A 104 -17.96 4.14 -0.27
CA GLY A 104 -17.69 2.75 0.12
C GLY A 104 -17.69 2.53 1.63
N ILE A 105 -17.09 3.44 2.40
CA ILE A 105 -17.09 3.37 3.87
C ILE A 105 -18.52 3.44 4.42
N ILE A 106 -19.34 4.39 3.94
CA ILE A 106 -20.73 4.53 4.39
C ILE A 106 -21.52 3.24 4.11
N LEU A 107 -21.44 2.73 2.88
CA LEU A 107 -22.16 1.52 2.50
C LEU A 107 -21.66 0.29 3.28
N THR A 108 -20.35 0.19 3.48
CA THR A 108 -19.75 -0.91 4.26
C THR A 108 -20.16 -0.87 5.73
N VAL A 109 -20.21 0.30 6.34
CA VAL A 109 -20.65 0.45 7.75
C VAL A 109 -22.13 0.04 7.88
N ILE A 110 -22.99 0.49 6.97
CA ILE A 110 -24.42 0.14 6.99
C ILE A 110 -24.58 -1.38 6.82
N LEU A 111 -24.02 -1.94 5.76
CA LEU A 111 -24.14 -3.37 5.44
C LEU A 111 -23.51 -4.24 6.53
N GLY A 112 -22.31 -3.88 6.98
CA GLY A 112 -21.59 -4.60 8.03
C GLY A 112 -22.33 -4.59 9.36
N THR A 113 -22.96 -3.47 9.72
CA THR A 113 -23.80 -3.37 10.92
C THR A 113 -25.03 -4.28 10.81
N ILE A 114 -25.74 -4.24 9.68
CA ILE A 114 -26.92 -5.10 9.43
C ILE A 114 -26.52 -6.58 9.52
N LEU A 115 -25.45 -6.98 8.86
CA LEU A 115 -24.97 -8.37 8.86
C LEU A 115 -24.46 -8.79 10.25
N GLY A 116 -23.78 -7.90 10.96
CA GLY A 116 -23.31 -8.13 12.33
C GLY A 116 -24.49 -8.38 13.29
N ILE A 117 -25.53 -7.56 13.24
CA ILE A 117 -26.76 -7.74 14.03
C ILE A 117 -27.48 -9.03 13.61
N ALA A 118 -27.60 -9.31 12.32
CA ALA A 118 -28.21 -10.52 11.81
C ALA A 118 -27.49 -11.79 12.30
N ARG A 119 -26.16 -11.77 12.35
CA ARG A 119 -25.35 -12.89 12.87
C ARG A 119 -25.58 -13.15 14.37
N LEU A 120 -25.90 -12.12 15.14
CA LEU A 120 -26.18 -12.20 16.57
C LEU A 120 -27.66 -12.48 16.87
N SER A 121 -28.51 -12.68 15.84
CA SER A 121 -29.93 -12.92 16.00
C SER A 121 -30.20 -14.21 16.77
N THR A 122 -31.20 -14.19 17.63
CA THR A 122 -31.76 -15.40 18.30
C THR A 122 -32.47 -16.35 17.32
N ASN A 123 -32.86 -15.84 16.15
CA ASN A 123 -33.42 -16.66 15.09
C ASN A 123 -32.29 -17.42 14.38
N TRP A 124 -32.29 -18.75 14.55
CA TRP A 124 -31.27 -19.63 13.97
C TRP A 124 -31.10 -19.45 12.46
N LEU A 125 -32.19 -19.30 11.71
CA LEU A 125 -32.11 -19.19 10.25
C LEU A 125 -31.39 -17.87 9.83
N VAL A 126 -31.76 -16.75 10.46
CA VAL A 126 -31.14 -15.44 10.20
C VAL A 126 -29.65 -15.46 10.54
N ALA A 127 -29.30 -15.98 11.71
CA ALA A 127 -27.92 -16.09 12.14
C ALA A 127 -27.09 -16.99 11.21
N LYS A 128 -27.68 -18.12 10.76
CA LYS A 128 -27.02 -19.07 9.86
C LYS A 128 -26.78 -18.49 8.47
N LEU A 129 -27.78 -17.82 7.89
CA LEU A 129 -27.65 -17.18 6.57
C LEU A 129 -26.63 -16.04 6.60
N ALA A 130 -26.66 -15.19 7.62
CA ALA A 130 -25.66 -14.14 7.79
C ALA A 130 -24.24 -14.71 7.97
N GLY A 131 -24.09 -15.79 8.74
CA GLY A 131 -22.82 -16.49 8.91
C GLY A 131 -22.26 -17.02 7.59
N ILE A 132 -23.06 -17.75 6.82
CA ILE A 132 -22.66 -18.29 5.50
C ILE A 132 -22.24 -17.15 4.57
N TYR A 133 -23.01 -16.07 4.49
CA TYR A 133 -22.65 -14.93 3.65
C TYR A 133 -21.30 -14.34 4.04
N ILE A 134 -21.07 -14.12 5.34
CA ILE A 134 -19.81 -13.56 5.85
C ILE A 134 -18.63 -14.50 5.53
N GLU A 135 -18.78 -15.81 5.80
CA GLU A 135 -17.75 -16.81 5.53
C GLU A 135 -17.39 -16.83 4.03
N VAL A 136 -18.38 -16.92 3.15
CA VAL A 136 -18.14 -16.90 1.67
C VAL A 136 -17.41 -15.63 1.24
N MET A 137 -17.82 -14.46 1.75
CA MET A 137 -17.19 -13.19 1.37
C MET A 137 -15.78 -13.03 1.94
N GLN A 138 -15.48 -13.62 3.10
CA GLN A 138 -14.13 -13.61 3.68
C GLN A 138 -13.17 -14.56 2.98
N ASP A 139 -13.65 -15.71 2.51
CA ASP A 139 -12.82 -16.72 1.87
C ASP A 139 -12.43 -16.36 0.43
N ILE A 140 -13.19 -15.47 -0.21
CA ILE A 140 -12.87 -15.01 -1.57
C ILE A 140 -11.97 -13.77 -1.52
N PRO A 141 -10.75 -13.81 -2.13
CA PRO A 141 -9.90 -12.62 -2.24
C PRO A 141 -10.64 -11.44 -2.86
N VAL A 142 -10.51 -10.26 -2.24
CA VAL A 142 -11.22 -9.04 -2.69
C VAL A 142 -10.99 -8.71 -4.17
N LEU A 143 -9.81 -8.99 -4.70
CA LEU A 143 -9.50 -8.78 -6.11
C LEU A 143 -10.37 -9.63 -7.03
N LEU A 144 -10.61 -10.91 -6.66
CA LEU A 144 -11.51 -11.79 -7.41
C LEU A 144 -12.95 -11.30 -7.35
N GLN A 145 -13.41 -10.80 -6.18
CA GLN A 145 -14.73 -10.20 -6.04
C GLN A 145 -14.88 -8.99 -6.96
N LEU A 146 -13.86 -8.11 -7.02
CA LEU A 146 -13.87 -6.95 -7.91
C LEU A 146 -13.93 -7.35 -9.39
N PHE A 147 -13.12 -8.33 -9.82
CA PHE A 147 -13.19 -8.84 -11.21
C PHE A 147 -14.52 -9.46 -11.55
N PHE A 148 -15.09 -10.24 -10.63
CA PHE A 148 -16.41 -10.84 -10.81
C PHE A 148 -17.50 -9.77 -11.01
N TRP A 149 -17.58 -8.78 -10.11
CA TRP A 149 -18.56 -7.71 -10.20
C TRP A 149 -18.34 -6.82 -11.42
N TYR A 150 -17.07 -6.57 -11.79
CA TYR A 150 -16.75 -5.83 -13.01
C TYR A 150 -17.20 -6.58 -14.25
N ALA A 151 -16.90 -7.87 -14.37
CA ALA A 151 -17.30 -8.70 -15.50
C ALA A 151 -18.82 -8.76 -15.63
N ILE A 152 -19.55 -9.01 -14.54
CA ILE A 152 -21.02 -9.00 -14.53
C ILE A 152 -21.57 -7.66 -14.97
N SER A 153 -21.05 -6.56 -14.42
CA SER A 153 -21.54 -5.22 -14.77
C SER A 153 -21.31 -4.91 -16.25
N TYR A 154 -20.15 -5.34 -16.79
CA TYR A 154 -19.82 -5.12 -18.18
C TYR A 154 -20.69 -5.94 -19.16
N GLU A 155 -21.00 -7.19 -18.82
CA GLU A 155 -21.78 -8.11 -19.67
C GLU A 155 -23.30 -7.88 -19.57
N ILE A 156 -23.81 -7.59 -18.36
CA ILE A 156 -25.26 -7.53 -18.11
C ILE A 156 -25.80 -6.12 -18.38
N LEU A 157 -25.05 -5.08 -18.05
CA LEU A 157 -25.52 -3.71 -18.19
C LEU A 157 -25.38 -3.21 -19.63
N PRO A 158 -26.36 -2.46 -20.13
CA PRO A 158 -26.34 -1.96 -21.49
C PRO A 158 -25.28 -0.88 -21.71
N SER A 159 -24.88 -0.73 -22.97
CA SER A 159 -23.99 0.36 -23.37
C SER A 159 -24.59 1.75 -23.08
N PRO A 160 -23.78 2.81 -22.96
CA PRO A 160 -24.27 4.16 -22.68
C PRO A 160 -25.35 4.68 -23.69
N ARG A 161 -25.38 4.14 -24.93
CA ARG A 161 -26.39 4.49 -25.93
C ARG A 161 -27.75 3.86 -25.66
N GLN A 162 -27.78 2.79 -24.85
CA GLN A 162 -29.00 2.04 -24.52
C GLN A 162 -29.24 2.06 -23.01
N ALA A 163 -28.75 3.08 -22.32
CA ALA A 163 -28.78 3.21 -20.87
C ALA A 163 -30.18 2.90 -20.29
N LEU A 164 -30.19 2.10 -19.21
CA LEU A 164 -31.42 1.92 -18.41
C LEU A 164 -31.68 3.21 -17.64
N ASN A 165 -32.93 3.64 -17.59
CA ASN A 165 -33.35 4.80 -16.83
C ASN A 165 -34.26 4.38 -15.68
N PRO A 166 -33.68 3.89 -14.54
CA PRO A 166 -34.44 3.43 -13.40
C PRO A 166 -35.19 4.55 -12.67
N PHE A 167 -34.65 5.78 -12.74
CA PHE A 167 -35.25 6.98 -12.17
C PHE A 167 -35.00 8.16 -13.10
N THR A 168 -35.88 9.16 -13.09
CA THR A 168 -35.73 10.38 -13.89
C THR A 168 -34.36 11.04 -13.60
N GLY A 169 -33.55 11.20 -14.62
CA GLY A 169 -32.23 11.81 -14.52
C GLY A 169 -31.08 10.86 -14.06
N VAL A 170 -31.37 9.55 -13.86
CA VAL A 170 -30.36 8.54 -13.49
C VAL A 170 -30.27 7.48 -14.58
N PHE A 171 -29.10 7.32 -15.15
CA PHE A 171 -28.83 6.36 -16.22
C PHE A 171 -27.87 5.27 -15.72
N LEU A 172 -28.28 4.01 -15.81
CA LEU A 172 -27.46 2.86 -15.48
C LEU A 172 -26.89 2.23 -16.75
N THR A 173 -25.57 2.16 -16.83
CA THR A 173 -24.83 1.65 -17.97
C THR A 173 -23.72 0.71 -17.53
N ASN A 174 -23.09 0.00 -18.48
CA ASN A 174 -21.89 -0.80 -18.22
C ASN A 174 -20.65 0.02 -17.81
N ARG A 175 -20.74 1.35 -17.86
CA ARG A 175 -19.71 2.29 -17.36
C ARG A 175 -20.05 2.86 -15.98
N GLY A 176 -21.21 2.50 -15.42
CA GLY A 176 -21.67 2.94 -14.10
C GLY A 176 -22.97 3.73 -14.13
N LEU A 177 -23.24 4.42 -13.04
CA LEU A 177 -24.37 5.33 -12.86
C LEU A 177 -24.00 6.73 -13.39
N ILE A 178 -24.78 7.25 -14.32
CA ILE A 178 -24.64 8.59 -14.86
C ILE A 178 -25.84 9.42 -14.41
N PHE A 179 -25.56 10.58 -13.84
CA PHE A 179 -26.58 11.54 -13.44
C PHE A 179 -26.67 12.65 -14.49
N ALA A 180 -27.87 12.91 -14.99
CA ALA A 180 -28.10 14.07 -15.82
C ALA A 180 -28.02 15.33 -14.94
N VAL A 181 -27.01 16.17 -15.20
CA VAL A 181 -26.84 17.47 -14.55
C VAL A 181 -27.44 18.53 -15.46
#